data_b7c6c3d07b6a37ffff47c19e96ce65bf
#
_entry.id   b7c6c3d07b6a37ffff47c19e96ce65bf
#
_cell.length_a   1.000
_cell.length_b   1.000
_cell.length_c   1.000
_cell.angle_alpha   90.00
_cell.angle_beta   90.00
_cell.angle_gamma   90.00
#
_symmetry.space_group_name_H-M   'P 1'
#
loop_
_entity.id
_entity.type
_entity.pdbx_description
1 polymer ?
#
loop_
_entity_poly.entity_id
_entity_poly.type
_entity_poly.pdbx_seq_one_letter_code
_entity_poly.pdbx_strand_id
1 'polypeptide(L)'
;MSDQPISLSRADRRKFEKAMRRAPRASRQKPSRADLPLRLIPWNIHGVWAPLDRILAKLDLDGTAEYSGGEPVLYDPGTNDWHNSAQAIRGIAEFYQVAARRKGWKEVQTGPITRFARLLELDDEITQQDIDDVRASSDVLRKLAGSLTQSAMLMLGEGPFAERLEPLVKRAYTM
;
A
#
# COMPACT_ATOMS: atom_id res chain seq x y z
N MET A 1 12.32 4.07 22.96
CA MET A 1 11.39 3.34 22.08
C MET A 1 12.08 2.03 21.74
N SER A 2 11.55 0.93 22.23
CA SER A 2 12.25 -0.37 22.16
C SER A 2 11.95 -1.03 20.84
N ASP A 3 12.98 -1.16 19.98
CA ASP A 3 12.95 -2.01 18.79
C ASP A 3 12.80 -3.47 19.23
N GLN A 4 11.59 -4.00 19.18
CA GLN A 4 11.38 -5.44 19.33
C GLN A 4 11.69 -6.12 17.99
N PRO A 5 12.62 -7.09 17.95
CA PRO A 5 12.89 -7.83 16.73
C PRO A 5 11.66 -8.68 16.36
N ILE A 6 11.17 -8.52 15.13
CA ILE A 6 10.05 -9.30 14.58
C ILE A 6 10.48 -10.77 14.52
N SER A 7 9.94 -11.61 15.39
CA SER A 7 10.20 -13.04 15.38
C SER A 7 9.29 -13.72 14.35
N LEU A 8 9.89 -14.36 13.37
CA LEU A 8 9.19 -15.25 12.44
C LEU A 8 8.48 -16.38 13.19
N SER A 9 7.25 -16.71 12.80
CA SER A 9 6.54 -17.85 13.37
C SER A 9 7.35 -19.14 13.15
N ARG A 10 7.20 -20.13 14.06
CA ARG A 10 7.89 -21.43 13.95
C ARG A 10 7.58 -22.16 12.64
N ALA A 11 6.37 -21.96 12.12
CA ALA A 11 5.93 -22.54 10.84
C ALA A 11 6.62 -21.87 9.64
N ASP A 12 6.79 -20.55 9.66
CA ASP A 12 7.46 -19.81 8.59
C ASP A 12 8.97 -20.07 8.57
N ARG A 13 9.61 -20.23 9.74
CA ARG A 13 11.01 -20.66 9.82
C ARG A 13 11.22 -22.04 9.18
N ARG A 14 10.36 -23.02 9.49
CA ARG A 14 10.44 -24.35 8.90
C ARG A 14 10.22 -24.37 7.38
N LYS A 15 9.27 -23.56 6.88
CA LYS A 15 9.05 -23.42 5.43
C LYS A 15 10.26 -22.79 4.73
N PHE A 16 10.85 -21.77 5.34
CA PHE A 16 12.04 -21.10 4.82
C PHE A 16 13.26 -22.04 4.82
N GLU A 17 13.52 -22.77 5.91
CA GLU A 17 14.60 -23.74 5.98
C GLU A 17 14.41 -24.87 4.97
N LYS A 18 13.18 -25.36 4.76
CA LYS A 18 12.89 -26.40 3.77
C LYS A 18 13.10 -25.91 2.34
N ALA A 19 12.74 -24.65 2.05
CA ALA A 19 13.01 -24.01 0.76
C ALA A 19 14.52 -23.85 0.52
N MET A 20 15.27 -23.41 1.54
CA MET A 20 16.72 -23.25 1.47
C MET A 20 17.48 -24.57 1.30
N ARG A 21 16.99 -25.68 1.88
CA ARG A 21 17.60 -27.02 1.71
C ARG A 21 17.39 -27.61 0.32
N ARG A 22 16.34 -27.20 -0.39
CA ARG A 22 16.02 -27.67 -1.75
C ARG A 22 16.70 -26.88 -2.86
N ALA A 23 17.24 -25.69 -2.56
CA ALA A 23 17.95 -24.89 -3.53
C ALA A 23 19.31 -25.51 -3.89
N PRO A 24 19.69 -25.56 -5.18
CA PRO A 24 21.03 -26.00 -5.61
C PRO A 24 22.12 -25.19 -4.89
N ARG A 25 23.24 -25.83 -4.56
CA ARG A 25 24.34 -25.23 -3.78
C ARG A 25 24.86 -23.89 -4.36
N ALA A 26 24.74 -23.69 -5.68
CA ALA A 26 25.16 -22.48 -6.39
C ALA A 26 24.25 -21.25 -6.10
N SER A 27 23.01 -21.46 -5.60
CA SER A 27 22.03 -20.38 -5.35
C SER A 27 21.85 -20.05 -3.87
N ARG A 28 22.75 -20.45 -3.00
CA ARG A 28 22.72 -20.17 -1.55
C ARG A 28 23.18 -18.75 -1.19
N GLN A 29 23.18 -17.82 -2.13
CA GLN A 29 23.26 -16.42 -1.73
C GLN A 29 22.04 -16.10 -0.87
N LYS A 30 22.28 -15.51 0.32
CA LYS A 30 21.19 -14.98 1.16
C LYS A 30 20.36 -14.08 0.27
N PRO A 31 19.03 -14.26 0.24
CA PRO A 31 18.18 -13.37 -0.54
C PRO A 31 18.51 -11.93 -0.13
N SER A 32 18.66 -11.06 -1.12
CA SER A 32 18.87 -9.65 -0.84
C SER A 32 17.65 -9.12 -0.09
N ARG A 33 17.78 -8.04 0.67
CA ARG A 33 16.64 -7.40 1.34
C ARG A 33 15.54 -7.07 0.33
N ALA A 34 15.92 -6.76 -0.91
CA ALA A 34 15.02 -6.45 -2.00
C ALA A 34 14.14 -7.64 -2.46
N ASP A 35 14.58 -8.87 -2.21
CA ASP A 35 13.87 -10.10 -2.57
C ASP A 35 13.00 -10.66 -1.43
N LEU A 36 13.02 -10.01 -0.27
CA LEU A 36 12.16 -10.41 0.85
C LEU A 36 10.71 -9.94 0.60
N PRO A 37 9.71 -10.77 0.92
CA PRO A 37 8.31 -10.33 0.90
C PRO A 37 8.08 -9.13 1.82
N LEU A 38 7.30 -8.15 1.39
CA LEU A 38 7.03 -6.91 2.14
C LEU A 38 6.39 -7.15 3.50
N ARG A 39 5.66 -8.28 3.68
CA ARG A 39 5.16 -8.69 5.01
C ARG A 39 6.27 -8.87 6.06
N LEU A 40 7.51 -9.05 5.63
CA LEU A 40 8.70 -9.11 6.49
C LEU A 40 9.36 -7.74 6.66
N ILE A 41 8.87 -6.73 5.95
CA ILE A 41 9.32 -5.34 5.97
C ILE A 41 8.08 -4.44 6.10
N PRO A 42 7.38 -4.46 7.25
CA PRO A 42 6.03 -3.90 7.39
C PRO A 42 5.94 -2.39 7.13
N TRP A 43 6.97 -1.62 7.40
CA TRP A 43 6.99 -0.16 7.18
C TRP A 43 6.78 0.26 5.72
N ASN A 44 7.24 -0.54 4.73
CA ASN A 44 7.10 -0.20 3.32
C ASN A 44 5.64 -0.28 2.83
N ILE A 45 4.81 -1.08 3.51
CA ILE A 45 3.37 -1.20 3.21
C ILE A 45 2.63 0.01 3.78
N HIS A 46 3.00 0.46 4.98
CA HIS A 46 2.31 1.56 5.66
C HIS A 46 2.41 2.88 4.88
N GLY A 47 3.55 3.17 4.23
CA GLY A 47 3.71 4.39 3.44
C GLY A 47 2.70 4.53 2.29
N VAL A 48 2.38 3.42 1.62
CA VAL A 48 1.40 3.41 0.51
C VAL A 48 -0.01 3.70 1.02
N TRP A 49 -0.36 3.20 2.21
CA TRP A 49 -1.70 3.31 2.78
C TRP A 49 -1.92 4.54 3.65
N ALA A 50 -0.85 5.22 4.05
CA ALA A 50 -0.92 6.35 4.97
C ALA A 50 -1.93 7.45 4.55
N PRO A 51 -2.06 7.85 3.27
CA PRO A 51 -3.05 8.83 2.86
C PRO A 51 -4.49 8.36 3.16
N LEU A 52 -4.81 7.11 2.82
CA LEU A 52 -6.15 6.57 3.06
C LEU A 52 -6.44 6.44 4.55
N ASP A 53 -5.49 5.90 5.33
CA ASP A 53 -5.64 5.73 6.78
C ASP A 53 -5.90 7.07 7.48
N ARG A 54 -5.20 8.13 7.08
CA ARG A 54 -5.38 9.47 7.65
C ARG A 54 -6.75 10.06 7.32
N ILE A 55 -7.24 9.89 6.09
CA ILE A 55 -8.56 10.38 5.70
C ILE A 55 -9.64 9.63 6.44
N LEU A 56 -9.56 8.30 6.52
CA LEU A 56 -10.53 7.50 7.26
C LEU A 56 -10.53 7.86 8.74
N ALA A 57 -9.36 8.09 9.35
CA ALA A 57 -9.26 8.54 10.74
C ALA A 57 -9.87 9.95 10.94
N LYS A 58 -9.71 10.84 9.97
CA LYS A 58 -10.32 12.19 10.03
C LYS A 58 -11.84 12.11 9.87
N LEU A 59 -12.35 11.30 8.96
CA LEU A 59 -13.79 11.09 8.80
C LEU A 59 -14.42 10.47 10.06
N ASP A 60 -13.73 9.53 10.72
CA ASP A 60 -14.19 8.96 11.99
C ASP A 60 -14.25 10.01 13.12
N LEU A 61 -13.32 10.98 13.12
CA LEU A 61 -13.20 11.98 14.18
C LEU A 61 -14.12 13.18 13.92
N ASP A 62 -14.08 13.73 12.72
CA ASP A 62 -14.66 15.03 12.36
C ASP A 62 -15.91 14.87 11.48
N GLY A 63 -16.16 13.68 10.92
CA GLY A 63 -17.25 13.43 9.98
C GLY A 63 -17.04 14.05 8.59
N THR A 64 -15.93 14.76 8.35
CA THR A 64 -15.68 15.50 7.11
C THR A 64 -14.26 15.35 6.62
N ALA A 65 -14.06 15.39 5.31
CA ALA A 65 -12.76 15.53 4.68
C ALA A 65 -12.32 17.01 4.69
N GLU A 66 -11.06 17.26 4.40
CA GLU A 66 -10.52 18.62 4.32
C GLU A 66 -10.42 19.06 2.87
N TYR A 67 -10.83 20.30 2.58
CA TYR A 67 -10.84 20.89 1.25
C TYR A 67 -10.07 22.21 1.22
N SER A 68 -9.36 22.46 0.13
CA SER A 68 -8.71 23.74 -0.16
C SER A 68 -8.91 24.08 -1.63
N GLY A 69 -9.50 25.23 -1.90
CA GLY A 69 -9.79 25.66 -3.28
C GLY A 69 -10.77 24.73 -4.03
N GLY A 70 -11.63 23.98 -3.30
CA GLY A 70 -12.56 23.01 -3.88
C GLY A 70 -11.94 21.63 -4.15
N GLU A 71 -10.67 21.43 -3.81
CA GLU A 71 -10.01 20.11 -3.93
C GLU A 71 -9.85 19.44 -2.56
N PRO A 72 -10.08 18.12 -2.46
CA PRO A 72 -9.86 17.39 -1.23
C PRO A 72 -8.35 17.31 -0.96
N VAL A 73 -7.91 17.77 0.21
CA VAL A 73 -6.50 17.85 0.57
C VAL A 73 -6.16 17.02 1.80
N LEU A 74 -4.91 16.60 1.88
CA LEU A 74 -4.34 15.92 3.01
C LEU A 74 -2.94 16.47 3.29
N TYR A 75 -2.70 16.92 4.52
CA TYR A 75 -1.39 17.34 4.96
C TYR A 75 -0.46 16.14 5.17
N ASP A 76 0.72 16.19 4.56
CA ASP A 76 1.77 15.19 4.76
C ASP A 76 2.91 15.76 5.62
N PRO A 77 3.02 15.38 6.90
CA PRO A 77 4.08 15.88 7.78
C PRO A 77 5.50 15.44 7.35
N GLY A 78 5.61 14.39 6.54
CA GLY A 78 6.90 13.92 6.02
C GLY A 78 7.50 14.85 4.97
N THR A 79 6.64 15.46 4.13
CA THR A 79 7.05 16.45 3.11
C THR A 79 6.77 17.88 3.54
N ASN A 80 6.03 18.08 4.65
CA ASN A 80 5.53 19.37 5.12
C ASN A 80 4.70 20.10 4.06
N ASP A 81 3.89 19.35 3.31
CA ASP A 81 3.12 19.85 2.18
C ASP A 81 1.71 19.28 2.13
N TRP A 82 0.82 19.95 1.38
CA TRP A 82 -0.54 19.54 1.12
C TRP A 82 -0.63 18.80 -0.21
N HIS A 83 -1.30 17.67 -0.22
CA HIS A 83 -1.48 16.84 -1.41
C HIS A 83 -2.96 16.59 -1.68
N ASN A 84 -3.33 16.49 -2.96
CA ASN A 84 -4.68 16.06 -3.34
C ASN A 84 -4.93 14.63 -2.85
N SER A 85 -5.89 14.49 -1.94
CA SER A 85 -6.16 13.22 -1.26
C SER A 85 -6.89 12.23 -2.17
N ALA A 86 -7.80 12.69 -3.03
CA ALA A 86 -8.51 11.82 -3.97
C ALA A 86 -7.53 11.21 -4.99
N GLN A 87 -6.58 12.02 -5.49
CA GLN A 87 -5.54 11.54 -6.39
C GLN A 87 -4.63 10.50 -5.72
N ALA A 88 -4.25 10.73 -4.46
CA ALA A 88 -3.43 9.79 -3.71
C ALA A 88 -4.14 8.44 -3.50
N ILE A 89 -5.45 8.47 -3.16
CA ILE A 89 -6.25 7.25 -2.99
C ILE A 89 -6.46 6.53 -4.32
N ARG A 90 -6.72 7.27 -5.41
CA ARG A 90 -6.81 6.68 -6.76
C ARG A 90 -5.52 5.99 -7.15
N GLY A 91 -4.36 6.58 -6.83
CA GLY A 91 -3.05 5.97 -7.05
C GLY A 91 -2.89 4.63 -6.35
N ILE A 92 -3.46 4.45 -5.14
CA ILE A 92 -3.47 3.15 -4.46
C ILE A 92 -4.23 2.12 -5.30
N ALA A 93 -5.44 2.44 -5.78
CA ALA A 93 -6.24 1.53 -6.60
C ALA A 93 -5.53 1.15 -7.90
N GLU A 94 -4.96 2.12 -8.60
CA GLU A 94 -4.20 1.91 -9.85
C GLU A 94 -2.98 1.01 -9.61
N PHE A 95 -2.23 1.24 -8.53
CA PHE A 95 -1.10 0.40 -8.15
C PHE A 95 -1.50 -1.08 -8.03
N TYR A 96 -2.60 -1.37 -7.31
CA TYR A 96 -3.04 -2.75 -7.13
C TYR A 96 -3.59 -3.37 -8.41
N GLN A 97 -4.22 -2.60 -9.29
CA GLN A 97 -4.64 -3.08 -10.61
C GLN A 97 -3.43 -3.48 -11.48
N VAL A 98 -2.36 -2.66 -11.47
CA VAL A 98 -1.13 -2.99 -12.20
C VAL A 98 -0.45 -4.22 -11.59
N ALA A 99 -0.33 -4.27 -10.26
CA ALA A 99 0.23 -5.41 -9.56
C ALA A 99 -0.54 -6.71 -9.86
N ALA A 100 -1.88 -6.65 -9.87
CA ALA A 100 -2.75 -7.78 -10.19
C ALA A 100 -2.49 -8.32 -11.58
N ARG A 101 -2.44 -7.45 -12.58
CA ARG A 101 -2.15 -7.84 -13.97
C ARG A 101 -0.80 -8.55 -14.09
N ARG A 102 0.26 -8.00 -13.45
CA ARG A 102 1.62 -8.55 -13.51
C ARG A 102 1.79 -9.84 -12.72
N LYS A 103 1.05 -10.00 -11.61
CA LYS A 103 1.13 -11.18 -10.73
C LYS A 103 0.08 -12.25 -11.03
N GLY A 104 -0.85 -11.98 -11.96
CA GLY A 104 -1.94 -12.89 -12.28
C GLY A 104 -2.94 -13.06 -11.13
N TRP A 105 -3.11 -12.05 -10.28
CA TRP A 105 -4.13 -12.07 -9.23
C TRP A 105 -5.53 -11.94 -9.87
N LYS A 106 -6.39 -12.90 -9.59
CA LYS A 106 -7.71 -12.97 -10.24
C LYS A 106 -8.75 -12.04 -9.63
N GLU A 107 -8.62 -11.72 -8.34
CA GLU A 107 -9.63 -10.97 -7.58
C GLU A 107 -8.97 -9.82 -6.82
N VAL A 108 -8.82 -8.69 -7.49
CA VAL A 108 -8.38 -7.45 -6.85
C VAL A 108 -9.53 -6.46 -6.88
N GLN A 109 -10.20 -6.32 -5.74
CA GLN A 109 -11.35 -5.43 -5.59
C GLN A 109 -10.86 -4.01 -5.23
N THR A 110 -10.60 -3.20 -6.24
CA THR A 110 -10.26 -1.78 -6.05
C THR A 110 -11.46 -0.84 -6.23
N GLY A 111 -12.62 -1.38 -6.60
CA GLY A 111 -13.85 -0.62 -6.84
C GLY A 111 -14.23 0.31 -5.69
N PRO A 112 -14.32 -0.18 -4.44
CA PRO A 112 -14.66 0.66 -3.28
C PRO A 112 -13.67 1.82 -3.09
N ILE A 113 -12.37 1.59 -3.26
CA ILE A 113 -11.32 2.62 -3.13
C ILE A 113 -11.45 3.67 -4.23
N THR A 114 -11.72 3.23 -5.47
CA THR A 114 -11.91 4.15 -6.60
C THR A 114 -13.18 4.98 -6.43
N ARG A 115 -14.27 4.35 -5.97
CA ARG A 115 -15.54 5.05 -5.66
C ARG A 115 -15.33 6.10 -4.56
N PHE A 116 -14.67 5.74 -3.49
CA PHE A 116 -14.38 6.65 -2.39
C PHE A 116 -13.54 7.85 -2.83
N ALA A 117 -12.50 7.63 -3.65
CA ALA A 117 -11.72 8.71 -4.22
C ALA A 117 -12.60 9.67 -5.07
N ARG A 118 -13.58 9.12 -5.79
CA ARG A 118 -14.53 9.92 -6.58
C ARG A 118 -15.47 10.73 -5.69
N LEU A 119 -16.00 10.15 -4.61
CA LEU A 119 -16.84 10.89 -3.66
C LEU A 119 -16.10 12.08 -3.06
N LEU A 120 -14.84 11.88 -2.65
CA LEU A 120 -13.97 12.97 -2.19
C LEU A 120 -13.78 14.05 -3.27
N GLU A 121 -13.52 13.65 -4.52
CA GLU A 121 -13.26 14.59 -5.63
C GLU A 121 -14.48 15.46 -5.98
N LEU A 122 -15.66 14.91 -5.83
CA LEU A 122 -16.93 15.59 -6.13
C LEU A 122 -17.54 16.31 -4.91
N ASP A 123 -16.89 16.22 -3.75
CA ASP A 123 -17.42 16.69 -2.47
C ASP A 123 -18.83 16.12 -2.18
N ASP A 124 -19.02 14.85 -2.60
CA ASP A 124 -20.25 14.11 -2.38
C ASP A 124 -20.32 13.55 -0.95
N GLU A 125 -21.54 13.30 -0.48
CA GLU A 125 -21.78 12.70 0.84
C GLU A 125 -21.12 11.31 0.93
N ILE A 126 -20.25 11.12 1.93
CA ILE A 126 -19.60 9.85 2.24
C ILE A 126 -20.38 9.16 3.35
N THR A 127 -21.00 8.03 3.02
CA THR A 127 -21.78 7.24 3.97
C THR A 127 -20.88 6.30 4.80
N GLN A 128 -21.39 5.85 5.95
CA GLN A 128 -20.71 4.83 6.76
C GLN A 128 -20.45 3.55 5.94
N GLN A 129 -21.38 3.18 5.05
CA GLN A 129 -21.21 2.02 4.17
C GLN A 129 -20.02 2.19 3.21
N ASP A 130 -19.80 3.40 2.66
CA ASP A 130 -18.63 3.68 1.81
C ASP A 130 -17.32 3.51 2.59
N ILE A 131 -17.29 3.96 3.85
CA ILE A 131 -16.14 3.81 4.74
C ILE A 131 -15.86 2.32 5.03
N ASP A 132 -16.89 1.55 5.35
CA ASP A 132 -16.77 0.12 5.68
C ASP A 132 -16.33 -0.70 4.46
N ASP A 133 -16.87 -0.40 3.27
CA ASP A 133 -16.49 -1.03 2.01
C ASP A 133 -15.01 -0.76 1.67
N VAL A 134 -14.56 0.47 1.88
CA VAL A 134 -13.15 0.85 1.69
C VAL A 134 -12.23 0.11 2.66
N ARG A 135 -12.61 0.02 3.94
CA ARG A 135 -11.84 -0.72 4.96
C ARG A 135 -11.72 -2.19 4.59
N ALA A 136 -12.84 -2.83 4.26
CA ALA A 136 -12.86 -4.24 3.85
C ALA A 136 -11.97 -4.49 2.63
N SER A 137 -12.08 -3.63 1.60
CA SER A 137 -11.22 -3.69 0.40
C SER A 137 -9.75 -3.51 0.76
N SER A 138 -9.43 -2.52 1.61
CA SER A 138 -8.06 -2.22 2.04
C SER A 138 -7.42 -3.39 2.75
N ASP A 139 -8.14 -4.07 3.63
CA ASP A 139 -7.63 -5.23 4.37
C ASP A 139 -7.23 -6.38 3.44
N VAL A 140 -8.03 -6.64 2.40
CA VAL A 140 -7.70 -7.65 1.39
C VAL A 140 -6.45 -7.26 0.62
N LEU A 141 -6.39 -6.01 0.14
CA LEU A 141 -5.27 -5.52 -0.65
C LEU A 141 -3.96 -5.46 0.15
N ARG A 142 -4.00 -5.11 1.44
CA ARG A 142 -2.84 -5.13 2.34
C ARG A 142 -2.27 -6.55 2.51
N LYS A 143 -3.14 -7.56 2.60
CA LYS A 143 -2.72 -8.97 2.65
C LYS A 143 -2.02 -9.39 1.35
N LEU A 144 -2.56 -8.96 0.20
CA LEU A 144 -1.94 -9.20 -1.11
C LEU A 144 -0.59 -8.48 -1.24
N ALA A 145 -0.51 -7.22 -0.81
CA ALA A 145 0.74 -6.47 -0.79
C ALA A 145 1.84 -7.15 0.03
N GLY A 146 1.47 -7.80 1.12
CA GLY A 146 2.40 -8.58 1.93
C GLY A 146 3.14 -9.68 1.16
N SER A 147 2.62 -10.12 0.02
CA SER A 147 3.27 -11.10 -0.85
C SER A 147 4.24 -10.49 -1.87
N LEU A 148 4.19 -9.18 -2.10
CA LEU A 148 5.11 -8.49 -2.99
C LEU A 148 6.51 -8.40 -2.36
N THR A 149 7.52 -8.34 -3.21
CA THR A 149 8.90 -8.05 -2.80
C THR A 149 9.23 -6.59 -3.12
N GLN A 150 10.27 -6.06 -2.51
CA GLN A 150 10.77 -4.72 -2.83
C GLN A 150 11.15 -4.59 -4.31
N SER A 151 11.84 -5.60 -4.85
CA SER A 151 12.17 -5.66 -6.29
C SER A 151 10.92 -5.63 -7.17
N ALA A 152 9.85 -6.34 -6.77
CA ALA A 152 8.59 -6.31 -7.51
C ALA A 152 7.92 -4.94 -7.45
N MET A 153 8.03 -4.22 -6.33
CA MET A 153 7.54 -2.85 -6.18
C MET A 153 8.27 -1.89 -7.12
N LEU A 154 9.60 -1.98 -7.17
CA LEU A 154 10.42 -1.15 -8.08
C LEU A 154 10.03 -1.37 -9.54
N MET A 155 9.87 -2.63 -9.96
CA MET A 155 9.41 -2.96 -11.33
C MET A 155 8.00 -2.44 -11.63
N LEU A 156 7.12 -2.27 -10.63
CA LEU A 156 5.81 -1.66 -10.83
C LEU A 156 5.93 -0.15 -11.07
N GLY A 157 6.96 0.49 -10.52
CA GLY A 157 7.31 1.90 -10.75
C GLY A 157 7.97 2.16 -12.11
N GLU A 158 8.35 1.14 -12.88
CA GLU A 158 8.93 1.28 -14.21
C GLU A 158 7.82 1.17 -15.28
N GLY A 159 7.71 2.17 -16.15
CA GLY A 159 6.74 2.19 -17.25
C GLY A 159 5.83 3.41 -17.23
N PRO A 160 4.77 3.47 -18.06
CA PRO A 160 3.93 4.66 -18.23
C PRO A 160 3.17 5.10 -16.98
N PHE A 161 3.16 4.29 -15.93
CA PHE A 161 2.59 4.61 -14.62
C PHE A 161 3.66 5.06 -13.61
N ALA A 162 4.95 5.04 -13.98
CA ALA A 162 6.05 5.37 -13.07
C ALA A 162 5.90 6.79 -12.49
N GLU A 163 5.56 7.76 -13.33
CA GLU A 163 5.40 9.16 -12.91
C GLU A 163 4.28 9.34 -11.87
N ARG A 164 3.19 8.55 -11.98
CA ARG A 164 2.06 8.59 -11.05
C ARG A 164 2.32 7.81 -9.77
N LEU A 165 3.12 6.74 -9.86
CA LEU A 165 3.46 5.88 -8.74
C LEU A 165 4.75 6.31 -8.03
N GLU A 166 5.58 7.14 -8.67
CA GLU A 166 6.84 7.63 -8.13
C GLU A 166 6.71 8.27 -6.74
N PRO A 167 5.71 9.13 -6.47
CA PRO A 167 5.51 9.67 -5.13
C PRO A 167 5.20 8.58 -4.09
N LEU A 168 4.40 7.57 -4.46
CA LEU A 168 4.04 6.46 -3.57
C LEU A 168 5.23 5.53 -3.32
N VAL A 169 6.02 5.28 -4.37
CA VAL A 169 7.23 4.45 -4.30
C VAL A 169 8.32 5.19 -3.52
N LYS A 170 8.58 6.47 -3.78
CA LYS A 170 9.55 7.26 -3.01
C LYS A 170 9.23 7.29 -1.52
N ARG A 171 7.96 7.44 -1.13
CA ARG A 171 7.55 7.38 0.27
C ARG A 171 7.83 6.04 0.93
N ALA A 172 7.74 4.94 0.20
CA ALA A 172 8.06 3.61 0.71
C ALA A 172 9.58 3.41 0.96
N TYR A 173 10.44 4.28 0.42
CA TYR A 173 11.92 4.16 0.50
C TYR A 173 12.59 5.23 1.35
N THR A 174 11.92 6.34 1.67
CA THR A 174 12.52 7.49 2.39
C THR A 174 12.27 7.47 3.90
N MET A 175 11.59 6.44 4.44
CA MET A 175 11.44 6.24 5.88
C MET A 175 12.36 5.16 6.43
#